data_11c718eeb9b82f2d151878ebf2fe5c56
#
_entry.id   11c718eeb9b82f2d151878ebf2fe5c56
#
_cell.length_a   1.000
_cell.length_b   1.000
_cell.length_c   1.000
_cell.angle_alpha   90.00
_cell.angle_beta   90.00
_cell.angle_gamma   90.00
#
_symmetry.space_group_name_H-M   'P 1'
#
loop_
_entity.id
_entity.type
_entity.pdbx_description
1 polymer ?
#
loop_
_entity_poly.entity_id
_entity_poly.type
_entity_poly.pdbx_seq_one_letter_code
_entity_poly.pdbx_strand_id
1 'polypeptide(L)'
;MPSQSQPRARATAAAALLLSATLAACGGDGDSKDEDLSAQKLNWKDCPAPADSEGGGEAPSPLPGGAEWQCATMKAPLDWTEPKGDTIGIALIKAAASGDKGHRIGSLVFNFGGPGGSGVTTLPAFGSDYAKLRTRYDLVSFDPRGVGRSAGIECEDDEQLDEYFQQDSTPDDDAEKKKLVENVKAFNSACDKNSGKTLPHVRTTDAARDMDLMRQVLGDDKLHYFGISYGTELGGVYAHLFPKKVGRAVFDAVVDPTQSAEEGSLGQAKGFQLALDNFAKDCTSKVEDCPLGDTEKDVKERIATFLDDLDSKPIPGLPPRDLTQTAATNGILQALYSKDFWPYLTQGLEEAYEGDGRILMSLSDSMNGRDEDGEYSNIQAANIAINCADDKARYSTRYIEEKLPAFRKASPLFGDYLAWGMAGCTDWAVEGQADHPDVGAAGAPPIVVIGNTGDPATPYEGARAMARALGKGVGVEVTYKGEGHGAYDSKNACVRDAVDGYLLDGEVPKTGTVCS
;
A
#
# COMPACT_ATOMS: atom_id res chain seq x y z
N MET A 1 2.01 63.43 -28.20
CA MET A 1 1.36 64.32 -29.20
C MET A 1 0.58 63.47 -30.16
N PRO A 2 -0.57 63.88 -30.53
CA PRO A 2 -1.78 63.08 -30.60
C PRO A 2 -2.30 62.88 -32.05
N SER A 3 -3.26 61.94 -32.17
CA SER A 3 -4.43 62.12 -33.09
C SER A 3 -5.24 60.82 -32.99
N GLN A 4 -6.31 60.77 -32.30
CA GLN A 4 -7.72 61.09 -32.50
C GLN A 4 -8.22 60.90 -33.94
N SER A 5 -9.16 59.95 -34.11
CA SER A 5 -10.49 60.25 -34.67
C SER A 5 -11.39 59.00 -34.70
N GLN A 6 -12.49 59.07 -33.96
CA GLN A 6 -13.78 58.41 -34.20
C GLN A 6 -14.57 59.26 -35.23
N PRO A 7 -15.85 58.99 -35.51
CA PRO A 7 -16.66 57.77 -35.76
C PRO A 7 -17.50 57.90 -37.07
N ARG A 8 -18.31 56.93 -37.42
CA ARG A 8 -19.63 57.16 -38.07
C ARG A 8 -20.54 55.93 -38.07
N ALA A 9 -21.67 56.12 -37.47
CA ALA A 9 -22.85 55.27 -37.49
C ALA A 9 -23.75 55.52 -38.74
N ARG A 10 -24.66 54.59 -38.98
CA ARG A 10 -26.01 54.63 -39.55
C ARG A 10 -26.28 53.35 -40.32
N ALA A 11 -27.37 52.64 -40.29
CA ALA A 11 -28.71 52.75 -39.73
C ALA A 11 -29.58 51.78 -40.57
N THR A 12 -30.37 50.96 -39.85
CA THR A 12 -31.70 50.46 -40.20
C THR A 12 -32.01 49.84 -41.56
N ALA A 13 -32.49 48.54 -41.50
CA ALA A 13 -33.78 48.23 -42.16
C ALA A 13 -34.35 46.95 -41.50
N ALA A 14 -35.54 47.09 -40.94
CA ALA A 14 -36.38 46.01 -40.43
C ALA A 14 -37.13 45.33 -41.59
N ALA A 15 -37.26 44.03 -41.56
CA ALA A 15 -38.31 43.33 -42.30
C ALA A 15 -38.82 42.22 -41.44
N ALA A 16 -40.02 42.39 -40.93
CA ALA A 16 -40.81 41.36 -40.27
C ALA A 16 -41.47 40.47 -41.33
N LEU A 17 -41.40 39.15 -41.13
CA LEU A 17 -42.33 38.21 -41.77
C LEU A 17 -42.69 37.09 -40.76
N LEU A 18 -43.99 36.88 -40.72
CA LEU A 18 -44.77 36.12 -39.77
C LEU A 18 -44.73 34.60 -40.00
N LEU A 19 -44.90 33.87 -38.87
CA LEU A 19 -45.59 32.60 -38.63
C LEU A 19 -45.14 31.32 -39.35
N SER A 20 -44.67 30.39 -38.53
CA SER A 20 -45.43 29.12 -38.37
C SER A 20 -44.94 28.42 -37.07
N ALA A 21 -45.77 28.41 -36.06
CA ALA A 21 -45.60 27.59 -34.85
C ALA A 21 -45.85 26.11 -35.19
N THR A 22 -44.79 25.31 -35.18
CA THR A 22 -44.90 23.86 -34.98
C THR A 22 -44.35 23.58 -33.60
N LEU A 23 -45.25 23.32 -32.68
CA LEU A 23 -44.96 22.66 -31.40
C LEU A 23 -44.43 21.24 -31.70
N ALA A 24 -43.11 21.13 -31.79
CA ALA A 24 -42.46 19.85 -31.57
C ALA A 24 -42.15 19.78 -30.06
N ALA A 25 -42.96 19.04 -29.32
CA ALA A 25 -42.67 18.59 -28.00
C ALA A 25 -41.46 17.66 -28.12
N CYS A 26 -40.23 18.19 -27.95
CA CYS A 26 -39.11 17.35 -27.58
C CYS A 26 -39.25 17.05 -26.11
N GLY A 27 -39.91 15.92 -25.81
CA GLY A 27 -39.66 15.17 -24.60
C GLY A 27 -38.19 14.77 -24.64
N GLY A 28 -37.36 15.46 -23.88
CA GLY A 28 -36.05 15.01 -23.57
C GLY A 28 -36.20 13.87 -22.56
N ASP A 29 -36.44 12.66 -23.08
CA ASP A 29 -36.11 11.46 -22.34
C ASP A 29 -34.58 11.52 -22.15
N GLY A 30 -34.18 11.90 -20.97
CA GLY A 30 -32.86 11.58 -20.46
C GLY A 30 -32.80 10.08 -20.27
N ASP A 31 -32.57 9.37 -21.38
CA ASP A 31 -32.11 7.98 -21.35
C ASP A 31 -30.75 7.99 -20.64
N SER A 32 -30.74 7.86 -19.33
CA SER A 32 -29.61 7.30 -18.61
C SER A 32 -29.50 5.87 -19.11
N LYS A 33 -28.82 5.67 -20.24
CA LYS A 33 -28.42 4.35 -20.68
C LYS A 33 -27.69 3.73 -19.51
N ASP A 34 -28.24 2.64 -18.94
CA ASP A 34 -27.54 1.75 -18.03
C ASP A 34 -26.20 1.38 -18.69
N GLU A 35 -25.14 2.12 -18.39
CA GLU A 35 -23.82 1.89 -18.96
C GLU A 35 -23.27 0.63 -18.29
N ASP A 36 -23.20 -0.46 -19.04
CA ASP A 36 -22.57 -1.69 -18.56
C ASP A 36 -21.08 -1.45 -18.40
N LEU A 37 -20.64 -1.21 -17.16
CA LEU A 37 -19.24 -0.90 -16.84
C LEU A 37 -18.29 -2.05 -17.24
N SER A 38 -18.77 -3.28 -17.37
CA SER A 38 -17.94 -4.40 -17.84
C SER A 38 -17.64 -4.36 -19.34
N ALA A 39 -18.43 -3.61 -20.11
CA ALA A 39 -18.25 -3.42 -21.55
C ALA A 39 -17.41 -2.17 -21.90
N GLN A 40 -16.98 -1.39 -20.90
CA GLN A 40 -16.14 -0.21 -21.13
C GLN A 40 -14.82 -0.57 -21.82
N LYS A 41 -14.30 0.37 -22.61
CA LYS A 41 -12.99 0.23 -23.26
C LYS A 41 -11.99 1.17 -22.61
N LEU A 42 -10.87 0.60 -22.16
CA LEU A 42 -9.79 1.38 -21.59
C LEU A 42 -9.06 2.18 -22.67
N ASN A 43 -8.86 3.46 -22.40
CA ASN A 43 -8.10 4.35 -23.26
C ASN A 43 -6.65 4.42 -22.77
N TRP A 44 -5.85 3.45 -23.15
CA TRP A 44 -4.44 3.38 -22.81
C TRP A 44 -3.64 4.49 -23.46
N LYS A 45 -2.85 5.20 -22.68
CA LYS A 45 -1.94 6.28 -23.08
C LYS A 45 -0.61 6.12 -22.38
N ASP A 46 0.41 6.82 -22.82
CA ASP A 46 1.67 6.94 -22.09
C ASP A 46 1.40 7.46 -20.67
N CYS A 47 2.07 6.91 -19.68
CA CYS A 47 1.88 7.30 -18.30
C CYS A 47 2.44 8.72 -18.08
N PRO A 48 1.67 9.65 -17.49
CA PRO A 48 2.21 10.91 -17.02
C PRO A 48 3.08 10.70 -15.78
N ALA A 49 3.87 11.71 -15.44
CA ALA A 49 4.49 11.79 -14.12
C ALA A 49 3.44 11.65 -13.00
N PRO A 50 3.79 11.09 -11.85
CA PRO A 50 2.94 11.13 -10.67
C PRO A 50 2.59 12.57 -10.31
N ALA A 51 1.39 12.79 -9.77
CA ALA A 51 1.01 14.07 -9.21
C ALA A 51 1.60 14.22 -7.80
N ASP A 52 1.63 15.44 -7.27
CA ASP A 52 2.14 15.74 -5.93
C ASP A 52 1.48 14.82 -4.86
N SER A 53 0.15 14.70 -4.88
CA SER A 53 -0.61 13.79 -4.00
C SER A 53 -0.30 12.28 -4.17
N GLU A 54 0.54 11.92 -5.11
CA GLU A 54 1.03 10.56 -5.36
C GLU A 54 2.50 10.40 -4.94
N GLY A 55 3.08 11.44 -4.34
CA GLY A 55 4.49 11.50 -3.95
C GLY A 55 5.39 12.01 -5.07
N GLY A 56 4.85 12.78 -6.03
CA GLY A 56 5.63 13.47 -7.06
C GLY A 56 6.50 12.57 -7.95
N GLY A 57 7.53 13.16 -8.55
CA GLY A 57 8.55 12.45 -9.29
C GLY A 57 8.40 12.47 -10.81
N GLU A 58 9.19 11.68 -11.51
CA GLU A 58 9.24 11.62 -12.97
C GLU A 58 8.29 10.55 -13.54
N ALA A 59 7.91 10.70 -14.81
CA ALA A 59 7.18 9.67 -15.53
C ALA A 59 7.97 8.35 -15.54
N PRO A 60 7.30 7.18 -15.46
CA PRO A 60 7.99 5.91 -15.35
C PRO A 60 8.88 5.63 -16.55
N SER A 61 10.14 5.30 -16.28
CA SER A 61 11.12 4.96 -17.31
C SER A 61 10.74 3.66 -18.03
N PRO A 62 11.01 3.58 -19.35
CA PRO A 62 10.76 2.36 -20.10
C PRO A 62 11.46 1.13 -19.51
N LEU A 63 10.83 -0.02 -19.60
CA LEU A 63 11.43 -1.29 -19.22
C LEU A 63 12.63 -1.66 -20.11
N PRO A 64 13.56 -2.49 -19.65
CA PRO A 64 14.62 -3.04 -20.49
C PRO A 64 14.05 -3.62 -21.79
N GLY A 65 14.64 -3.20 -22.94
CA GLY A 65 14.13 -3.53 -24.27
C GLY A 65 13.17 -2.51 -24.87
N GLY A 66 12.98 -1.34 -24.21
CA GLY A 66 12.23 -0.18 -24.73
C GLY A 66 10.72 -0.32 -24.67
N ALA A 67 10.19 -1.17 -23.81
CA ALA A 67 8.74 -1.24 -23.62
C ALA A 67 8.25 -0.13 -22.73
N GLU A 68 7.30 0.64 -23.23
CA GLU A 68 6.68 1.77 -22.56
C GLU A 68 5.58 1.31 -21.59
N TRP A 69 5.43 2.07 -20.52
CA TRP A 69 4.30 1.94 -19.61
C TRP A 69 3.09 2.70 -20.16
N GLN A 70 1.94 2.05 -20.09
CA GLN A 70 0.66 2.62 -20.48
C GLN A 70 -0.25 2.74 -19.28
N CYS A 71 -0.90 3.89 -19.14
CA CYS A 71 -1.86 4.19 -18.10
C CYS A 71 -3.26 4.35 -18.67
N ALA A 72 -4.26 3.95 -17.89
CA ALA A 72 -5.67 4.12 -18.21
C ALA A 72 -6.48 4.30 -16.92
N THR A 73 -7.71 4.82 -17.05
CA THR A 73 -8.66 4.88 -15.95
C THR A 73 -9.87 4.02 -16.28
N MET A 74 -10.21 3.10 -15.39
CA MET A 74 -11.42 2.29 -15.41
C MET A 74 -12.48 2.94 -14.52
N LYS A 75 -13.72 3.06 -14.97
CA LYS A 75 -14.84 3.45 -14.11
C LYS A 75 -15.31 2.24 -13.30
N ALA A 76 -15.54 2.44 -12.01
CA ALA A 76 -16.16 1.47 -11.13
C ALA A 76 -17.29 2.15 -10.33
N PRO A 77 -18.28 1.41 -9.82
CA PRO A 77 -19.27 1.98 -8.90
C PRO A 77 -18.57 2.54 -7.66
N LEU A 78 -18.98 3.71 -7.19
CA LEU A 78 -18.54 4.21 -5.89
C LEU A 78 -19.05 3.25 -4.80
N ASP A 79 -20.33 2.93 -4.84
CA ASP A 79 -20.99 2.00 -3.93
C ASP A 79 -21.40 0.73 -4.70
N TRP A 80 -20.81 -0.41 -4.35
CA TRP A 80 -21.13 -1.70 -4.94
C TRP A 80 -22.51 -2.24 -4.52
N THR A 81 -23.17 -1.63 -3.53
CA THR A 81 -24.58 -1.94 -3.20
C THR A 81 -25.55 -1.18 -4.11
N GLU A 82 -25.10 -0.08 -4.71
CA GLU A 82 -25.84 0.73 -5.69
C GLU A 82 -25.04 0.89 -7.00
N PRO A 83 -24.80 -0.19 -7.75
CA PRO A 83 -23.84 -0.21 -8.86
C PRO A 83 -24.22 0.67 -10.06
N LYS A 84 -25.43 1.24 -10.07
CA LYS A 84 -25.93 2.19 -11.05
C LYS A 84 -25.87 3.65 -10.56
N GLY A 85 -25.34 3.87 -9.36
CA GLY A 85 -25.16 5.18 -8.75
C GLY A 85 -23.93 5.91 -9.26
N ASP A 86 -23.33 6.70 -8.36
CA ASP A 86 -22.08 7.40 -8.65
C ASP A 86 -20.93 6.44 -8.98
N THR A 87 -20.00 6.89 -9.81
CA THR A 87 -18.80 6.12 -10.17
C THR A 87 -17.54 6.81 -9.72
N ILE A 88 -16.49 6.01 -9.50
CA ILE A 88 -15.11 6.46 -9.31
C ILE A 88 -14.23 5.98 -10.46
N GLY A 89 -13.10 6.66 -10.69
CA GLY A 89 -12.05 6.20 -11.58
C GLY A 89 -11.07 5.32 -10.83
N ILE A 90 -10.75 4.15 -11.37
CA ILE A 90 -9.67 3.28 -10.88
C ILE A 90 -8.51 3.41 -11.86
N ALA A 91 -7.38 3.89 -11.39
CA ALA A 91 -6.17 4.08 -12.18
C ALA A 91 -5.46 2.73 -12.38
N LEU A 92 -5.04 2.48 -13.61
CA LEU A 92 -4.32 1.27 -14.01
C LEU A 92 -3.03 1.64 -14.73
N ILE A 93 -2.03 0.79 -14.55
CA ILE A 93 -0.78 0.81 -15.32
C ILE A 93 -0.54 -0.55 -15.95
N LYS A 94 0.08 -0.56 -17.13
CA LYS A 94 0.37 -1.79 -17.86
C LYS A 94 1.67 -1.70 -18.65
N ALA A 95 2.44 -2.81 -18.65
CA ALA A 95 3.46 -3.10 -19.65
C ALA A 95 3.07 -4.36 -20.42
N ALA A 96 2.98 -4.27 -21.74
CA ALA A 96 2.57 -5.39 -22.57
C ALA A 96 3.59 -6.56 -22.52
N ALA A 97 3.11 -7.78 -22.68
CA ALA A 97 3.94 -8.96 -22.78
C ALA A 97 5.02 -8.80 -23.86
N SER A 98 6.24 -9.29 -23.57
CA SER A 98 7.40 -9.17 -24.46
C SER A 98 7.55 -10.33 -25.45
N GLY A 99 6.88 -11.44 -25.22
CA GLY A 99 6.94 -12.62 -26.08
C GLY A 99 5.92 -12.60 -27.22
N ASP A 100 5.87 -13.69 -27.97
CA ASP A 100 4.94 -13.83 -29.10
C ASP A 100 3.47 -13.78 -28.63
N LYS A 101 2.63 -13.03 -29.35
CA LYS A 101 1.21 -12.86 -29.03
C LYS A 101 0.44 -14.18 -28.87
N GLY A 102 0.82 -15.22 -29.60
CA GLY A 102 0.21 -16.56 -29.51
C GLY A 102 0.50 -17.30 -28.19
N HIS A 103 1.48 -16.86 -27.43
CA HIS A 103 1.87 -17.46 -26.16
C HIS A 103 1.47 -16.62 -24.92
N ARG A 104 0.81 -15.47 -25.15
CA ARG A 104 0.29 -14.64 -24.05
C ARG A 104 -0.75 -15.43 -23.24
N ILE A 105 -0.59 -15.47 -21.92
CA ILE A 105 -1.51 -16.15 -20.99
C ILE A 105 -2.67 -15.21 -20.62
N GLY A 106 -2.38 -13.94 -20.33
CA GLY A 106 -3.34 -12.97 -19.88
C GLY A 106 -2.65 -11.77 -19.20
N SER A 107 -3.38 -11.06 -18.38
CA SER A 107 -2.83 -10.03 -17.48
C SER A 107 -2.43 -10.66 -16.15
N LEU A 108 -1.23 -10.36 -15.66
CA LEU A 108 -0.82 -10.64 -14.29
C LEU A 108 -0.97 -9.35 -13.50
N VAL A 109 -1.94 -9.34 -12.59
CA VAL A 109 -2.29 -8.17 -11.78
C VAL A 109 -1.50 -8.20 -10.48
N PHE A 110 -0.79 -7.11 -10.19
CA PHE A 110 0.00 -6.92 -8.98
C PHE A 110 -0.71 -6.01 -7.99
N ASN A 111 -0.55 -6.31 -6.71
CA ASN A 111 -0.81 -5.39 -5.61
C ASN A 111 0.32 -5.53 -4.58
N PHE A 112 0.98 -4.42 -4.29
CA PHE A 112 2.19 -4.36 -3.46
C PHE A 112 1.90 -4.15 -1.98
N GLY A 113 0.64 -4.01 -1.61
CA GLY A 113 0.23 -3.97 -0.21
C GLY A 113 0.11 -2.58 0.39
N GLY A 114 0.51 -2.45 1.60
CA GLY A 114 0.27 -1.33 2.50
C GLY A 114 -0.70 -1.74 3.63
N PRO A 115 -2.05 -1.60 3.51
CA PRO A 115 -2.81 -0.99 2.41
C PRO A 115 -2.42 0.46 2.13
N GLY A 116 -2.81 0.98 0.97
CA GLY A 116 -2.53 2.38 0.61
C GLY A 116 -1.37 2.56 -0.38
N GLY A 117 -0.59 1.52 -0.68
CA GLY A 117 0.46 1.59 -1.69
C GLY A 117 -0.10 1.72 -3.11
N SER A 118 0.38 2.73 -3.87
CA SER A 118 0.03 2.92 -5.27
C SER A 118 0.68 1.84 -6.13
N GLY A 119 -0.13 1.05 -6.81
CA GLY A 119 0.36 0.09 -7.78
C GLY A 119 0.84 0.72 -9.07
N VAL A 120 0.32 1.92 -9.40
CA VAL A 120 0.70 2.68 -10.59
C VAL A 120 2.13 3.22 -10.48
N THR A 121 2.54 3.65 -9.28
CA THR A 121 3.92 4.14 -9.05
C THR A 121 4.88 2.98 -8.73
N THR A 122 4.42 1.95 -8.00
CA THR A 122 5.28 0.86 -7.52
C THR A 122 5.67 -0.13 -8.62
N LEU A 123 4.74 -0.57 -9.48
CA LEU A 123 5.06 -1.57 -10.50
C LEU A 123 6.20 -1.15 -11.43
N PRO A 124 6.32 0.10 -11.90
CA PRO A 124 7.46 0.51 -12.72
C PRO A 124 8.81 0.38 -12.02
N ALA A 125 8.87 0.69 -10.73
CA ALA A 125 10.11 0.62 -9.95
C ALA A 125 10.66 -0.83 -9.87
N PHE A 126 9.77 -1.82 -9.80
CA PHE A 126 10.14 -3.24 -9.72
C PHE A 126 9.93 -4.02 -11.02
N GLY A 127 9.47 -3.37 -12.10
CA GLY A 127 9.08 -4.06 -13.34
C GLY A 127 10.17 -4.90 -13.99
N SER A 128 11.44 -4.56 -13.80
CA SER A 128 12.58 -5.33 -14.28
C SER A 128 12.73 -6.69 -13.58
N ASP A 129 12.34 -6.81 -12.33
CA ASP A 129 12.40 -8.05 -11.56
C ASP A 129 11.39 -9.09 -12.07
N TYR A 130 10.30 -8.62 -12.68
CA TYR A 130 9.25 -9.45 -13.29
C TYR A 130 9.45 -9.68 -14.81
N ALA A 131 10.63 -9.38 -15.36
CA ALA A 131 10.90 -9.50 -16.79
C ALA A 131 10.64 -10.91 -17.35
N LYS A 132 10.90 -11.96 -16.57
CA LYS A 132 10.62 -13.35 -16.95
C LYS A 132 9.11 -13.62 -17.07
N LEU A 133 8.31 -13.13 -16.12
CA LEU A 133 6.84 -13.24 -16.15
C LEU A 133 6.25 -12.46 -17.32
N ARG A 134 6.84 -11.29 -17.64
CA ARG A 134 6.45 -10.47 -18.78
C ARG A 134 6.61 -11.17 -20.13
N THR A 135 7.40 -12.25 -20.24
CA THR A 135 7.48 -13.01 -21.49
C THR A 135 6.12 -13.58 -21.93
N ARG A 136 5.19 -13.81 -20.99
CA ARG A 136 3.88 -14.42 -21.27
C ARG A 136 2.69 -13.68 -20.66
N TYR A 137 2.91 -12.69 -19.80
CA TYR A 137 1.86 -11.86 -19.21
C TYR A 137 2.04 -10.39 -19.59
N ASP A 138 0.93 -9.67 -19.77
CA ASP A 138 0.96 -8.24 -19.54
C ASP A 138 1.12 -8.03 -18.03
N LEU A 139 2.12 -7.25 -17.62
CA LEU A 139 2.22 -6.82 -16.23
C LEU A 139 1.23 -5.68 -16.02
N VAL A 140 0.33 -5.82 -15.08
CA VAL A 140 -0.72 -4.84 -14.77
C VAL A 140 -0.70 -4.55 -13.29
N SER A 141 -0.84 -3.29 -12.91
CA SER A 141 -1.16 -2.91 -11.54
C SER A 141 -2.20 -1.79 -11.53
N PHE A 142 -2.67 -1.45 -10.37
CA PHE A 142 -3.71 -0.45 -10.19
C PHE A 142 -3.58 0.20 -8.81
N ASP A 143 -4.12 1.40 -8.70
CA ASP A 143 -4.37 2.02 -7.41
C ASP A 143 -5.73 1.50 -6.92
N PRO A 144 -5.80 0.81 -5.79
CA PRO A 144 -7.10 0.49 -5.19
C PRO A 144 -7.90 1.76 -4.87
N ARG A 145 -9.21 1.65 -4.75
CA ARG A 145 -10.07 2.76 -4.33
C ARG A 145 -9.55 3.42 -3.06
N GLY A 146 -9.51 4.73 -3.03
CA GLY A 146 -8.94 5.51 -1.93
C GLY A 146 -7.42 5.70 -2.00
N VAL A 147 -6.74 5.13 -3.00
CA VAL A 147 -5.28 5.19 -3.16
C VAL A 147 -4.92 6.01 -4.40
N GLY A 148 -3.92 6.88 -4.29
CA GLY A 148 -3.34 7.63 -5.41
C GLY A 148 -4.39 8.22 -6.34
N ARG A 149 -4.35 7.86 -7.64
CA ARG A 149 -5.29 8.35 -8.67
C ARG A 149 -6.70 7.75 -8.60
N SER A 150 -6.96 6.83 -7.69
CA SER A 150 -8.26 6.16 -7.56
C SER A 150 -9.12 6.76 -6.46
N ALA A 151 -9.46 8.05 -6.57
CA ALA A 151 -10.15 8.83 -5.55
C ALA A 151 -9.41 8.80 -4.21
N GLY A 152 -8.11 9.14 -4.25
CA GLY A 152 -7.20 9.12 -3.11
C GLY A 152 -7.79 9.79 -1.88
N ILE A 153 -7.59 9.17 -0.72
CA ILE A 153 -8.03 9.74 0.57
C ILE A 153 -7.11 10.92 0.91
N GLU A 154 -7.72 12.06 1.15
CA GLU A 154 -7.08 13.29 1.60
C GLU A 154 -7.51 13.56 3.04
N CYS A 155 -6.55 13.78 3.93
CA CYS A 155 -6.78 14.10 5.34
C CYS A 155 -6.22 15.48 5.66
N GLU A 156 -4.92 15.64 5.67
CA GLU A 156 -4.18 16.85 6.00
C GLU A 156 -3.27 17.23 4.83
N ASP A 157 -2.83 18.49 4.76
CA ASP A 157 -1.83 18.95 3.80
C ASP A 157 -0.39 18.59 4.25
N ASP A 158 0.59 18.81 3.38
CA ASP A 158 1.98 18.41 3.62
C ASP A 158 2.59 19.05 4.87
N GLU A 159 2.30 20.33 5.15
CA GLU A 159 2.77 21.02 6.36
C GLU A 159 2.16 20.40 7.63
N GLN A 160 0.87 20.08 7.60
CA GLN A 160 0.19 19.41 8.69
C GLN A 160 0.67 17.96 8.88
N LEU A 161 0.99 17.25 7.79
CA LEU A 161 1.59 15.92 7.82
C LEU A 161 3.02 15.95 8.38
N ASP A 162 3.84 16.96 8.05
CA ASP A 162 5.13 17.18 8.69
C ASP A 162 4.98 17.31 10.21
N GLU A 163 3.98 18.07 10.69
CA GLU A 163 3.68 18.18 12.12
C GLU A 163 3.17 16.86 12.72
N TYR A 164 2.28 16.14 12.01
CA TYR A 164 1.71 14.87 12.46
C TYR A 164 2.78 13.80 12.68
N PHE A 165 3.69 13.62 11.72
CA PHE A 165 4.74 12.59 11.78
C PHE A 165 5.94 12.96 12.69
N GLN A 166 6.01 14.21 13.15
CA GLN A 166 7.00 14.65 14.14
C GLN A 166 6.54 14.44 15.58
N GLN A 167 5.29 14.04 15.81
CA GLN A 167 4.73 13.90 17.15
C GLN A 167 5.25 12.65 17.85
N ASP A 168 5.26 12.70 19.19
CA ASP A 168 5.54 11.54 20.02
C ASP A 168 4.47 10.46 19.83
N SER A 169 4.91 9.26 19.41
CA SER A 169 4.07 8.08 19.21
C SER A 169 4.24 7.01 20.29
N THR A 170 5.05 7.30 21.33
CA THR A 170 5.33 6.39 22.44
C THR A 170 5.14 7.09 23.80
N PRO A 171 3.97 7.68 24.06
CA PRO A 171 3.75 8.55 25.20
C PRO A 171 4.03 7.83 26.53
N ASP A 172 4.77 8.48 27.42
CA ASP A 172 5.16 7.94 28.71
C ASP A 172 4.42 8.59 29.89
N ASP A 173 3.80 9.76 29.68
CA ASP A 173 2.98 10.41 30.67
C ASP A 173 1.53 10.67 30.21
N ASP A 174 0.67 11.13 31.12
CA ASP A 174 -0.77 11.34 30.84
C ASP A 174 -1.02 12.55 29.91
N ALA A 175 -0.12 13.53 29.85
CA ALA A 175 -0.26 14.68 28.97
C ALA A 175 0.06 14.30 27.52
N GLU A 176 1.10 13.50 27.32
CA GLU A 176 1.49 12.96 26.01
C GLU A 176 0.44 11.99 25.47
N LYS A 177 -0.07 11.06 26.30
CA LYS A 177 -1.19 10.19 25.92
C LYS A 177 -2.40 10.98 25.45
N LYS A 178 -2.76 12.03 26.18
CA LYS A 178 -3.85 12.90 25.80
C LYS A 178 -3.57 13.59 24.46
N LYS A 179 -2.35 14.10 24.28
CA LYS A 179 -1.91 14.77 23.05
C LYS A 179 -1.97 13.83 21.85
N LEU A 180 -1.43 12.60 21.98
CA LEU A 180 -1.49 11.58 20.95
C LEU A 180 -2.93 11.31 20.50
N VAL A 181 -3.85 11.10 21.46
CA VAL A 181 -5.27 10.83 21.15
C VAL A 181 -5.94 12.03 20.49
N GLU A 182 -5.63 13.26 20.94
CA GLU A 182 -6.14 14.50 20.33
C GLU A 182 -5.67 14.63 18.87
N ASN A 183 -4.41 14.31 18.59
CA ASN A 183 -3.82 14.36 17.25
C ASN A 183 -4.45 13.32 16.32
N VAL A 184 -4.59 12.06 16.79
CA VAL A 184 -5.26 11.00 16.01
C VAL A 184 -6.71 11.41 15.68
N LYS A 185 -7.45 11.98 16.63
CA LYS A 185 -8.81 12.46 16.39
C LYS A 185 -8.87 13.63 15.40
N ALA A 186 -7.91 14.55 15.48
CA ALA A 186 -7.81 15.68 14.55
C ALA A 186 -7.57 15.17 13.13
N PHE A 187 -6.61 14.27 12.94
CA PHE A 187 -6.33 13.62 11.66
C PHE A 187 -7.56 12.88 11.11
N ASN A 188 -8.21 12.04 11.91
CA ASN A 188 -9.40 11.29 11.51
C ASN A 188 -10.57 12.21 11.14
N SER A 189 -10.74 13.33 11.86
CA SER A 189 -11.75 14.35 11.54
C SER A 189 -11.43 15.09 10.23
N ALA A 190 -10.15 15.33 9.94
CA ALA A 190 -9.72 15.91 8.67
C ALA A 190 -10.01 14.97 7.50
N CYS A 191 -9.77 13.67 7.67
CA CYS A 191 -10.13 12.64 6.67
C CYS A 191 -11.65 12.65 6.38
N ASP A 192 -12.50 12.69 7.41
CA ASP A 192 -13.96 12.75 7.26
C ASP A 192 -14.39 14.03 6.52
N LYS A 193 -13.81 15.15 6.87
CA LYS A 193 -14.10 16.44 6.24
C LYS A 193 -13.71 16.47 4.76
N ASN A 194 -12.53 15.96 4.42
CA ASN A 194 -11.95 16.11 3.08
C ASN A 194 -12.31 14.95 2.15
N SER A 195 -12.54 13.74 2.70
CA SER A 195 -12.81 12.51 1.93
C SER A 195 -14.06 11.75 2.37
N GLY A 196 -14.93 12.34 3.21
CA GLY A 196 -16.08 11.65 3.81
C GLY A 196 -17.01 10.94 2.84
N LYS A 197 -17.11 11.41 1.59
CA LYS A 197 -17.88 10.73 0.54
C LYS A 197 -17.24 9.38 0.12
N THR A 198 -15.92 9.27 0.16
CA THR A 198 -15.16 8.09 -0.31
C THR A 198 -14.94 7.09 0.83
N LEU A 199 -14.75 7.57 2.07
CA LEU A 199 -14.40 6.73 3.23
C LEU A 199 -15.29 5.48 3.44
N PRO A 200 -16.63 5.51 3.26
CA PRO A 200 -17.46 4.32 3.44
C PRO A 200 -17.23 3.22 2.39
N HIS A 201 -16.52 3.55 1.30
CA HIS A 201 -16.41 2.74 0.09
C HIS A 201 -14.98 2.28 -0.21
N VAL A 202 -14.04 2.37 0.75
CA VAL A 202 -12.63 1.94 0.55
C VAL A 202 -12.33 0.54 1.06
N ARG A 203 -13.34 -0.22 1.42
CA ARG A 203 -13.19 -1.57 1.98
C ARG A 203 -12.48 -2.53 1.03
N THR A 204 -11.72 -3.44 1.58
CA THR A 204 -11.04 -4.51 0.81
C THR A 204 -12.03 -5.35 0.00
N THR A 205 -13.25 -5.57 0.50
CA THR A 205 -14.31 -6.26 -0.26
C THR A 205 -14.75 -5.49 -1.51
N ASP A 206 -14.74 -4.17 -1.48
CA ASP A 206 -15.10 -3.33 -2.63
C ASP A 206 -13.94 -3.26 -3.64
N ALA A 207 -12.70 -3.16 -3.16
CA ALA A 207 -11.51 -3.26 -3.99
C ALA A 207 -11.42 -4.63 -4.70
N ALA A 208 -11.80 -5.73 -4.04
CA ALA A 208 -11.86 -7.06 -4.65
C ALA A 208 -12.93 -7.13 -5.78
N ARG A 209 -14.06 -6.42 -5.64
CA ARG A 209 -15.05 -6.30 -6.73
C ARG A 209 -14.53 -5.46 -7.89
N ASP A 210 -13.76 -4.40 -7.61
CA ASP A 210 -13.07 -3.64 -8.65
C ASP A 210 -12.10 -4.52 -9.45
N MET A 211 -11.40 -5.44 -8.77
CA MET A 211 -10.51 -6.40 -9.44
C MET A 211 -11.28 -7.34 -10.38
N ASP A 212 -12.50 -7.79 -10.01
CA ASP A 212 -13.29 -8.62 -10.95
C ASP A 212 -13.82 -7.81 -12.13
N LEU A 213 -14.20 -6.55 -11.92
CA LEU A 213 -14.55 -5.65 -13.01
C LEU A 213 -13.33 -5.39 -13.92
N MET A 214 -12.15 -5.13 -13.33
CA MET A 214 -10.90 -4.94 -14.08
C MET A 214 -10.56 -6.17 -14.93
N ARG A 215 -10.66 -7.37 -14.36
CA ARG A 215 -10.48 -8.64 -15.10
C ARG A 215 -11.38 -8.69 -16.35
N GLN A 216 -12.67 -8.32 -16.20
CA GLN A 216 -13.64 -8.32 -17.32
C GLN A 216 -13.26 -7.30 -18.38
N VAL A 217 -12.91 -6.08 -17.96
CA VAL A 217 -12.53 -4.97 -18.87
C VAL A 217 -11.20 -5.23 -19.58
N LEU A 218 -10.26 -5.94 -18.95
CA LEU A 218 -9.03 -6.43 -19.58
C LEU A 218 -9.26 -7.59 -20.55
N GLY A 219 -10.47 -8.20 -20.53
CA GLY A 219 -10.85 -9.31 -21.39
C GLY A 219 -10.31 -10.67 -20.95
N ASP A 220 -9.96 -10.82 -19.68
CA ASP A 220 -9.41 -12.06 -19.13
C ASP A 220 -10.51 -12.92 -18.49
N ASP A 221 -10.58 -14.23 -18.82
CA ASP A 221 -11.52 -15.18 -18.24
C ASP A 221 -11.27 -15.41 -16.74
N LYS A 222 -10.01 -15.32 -16.33
CA LYS A 222 -9.49 -15.56 -14.99
C LYS A 222 -8.56 -14.44 -14.56
N LEU A 223 -8.59 -14.09 -13.28
CA LEU A 223 -7.62 -13.18 -12.68
C LEU A 223 -6.34 -13.94 -12.36
N HIS A 224 -5.24 -13.64 -13.04
CA HIS A 224 -3.91 -14.02 -12.59
C HIS A 224 -3.38 -12.91 -11.69
N TYR A 225 -2.84 -13.28 -10.55
CA TYR A 225 -2.60 -12.32 -9.49
C TYR A 225 -1.28 -12.57 -8.75
N PHE A 226 -0.62 -11.48 -8.38
CA PHE A 226 0.55 -11.48 -7.51
C PHE A 226 0.32 -10.47 -6.40
N GLY A 227 -0.01 -10.93 -5.20
CA GLY A 227 -0.23 -10.10 -4.02
C GLY A 227 0.96 -10.17 -3.08
N ILE A 228 1.37 -9.00 -2.58
CA ILE A 228 2.45 -8.86 -1.60
C ILE A 228 1.87 -8.15 -0.38
N SER A 229 2.21 -8.63 0.84
CA SER A 229 1.77 -7.99 2.07
C SER A 229 0.23 -7.92 2.17
N TYR A 230 -0.37 -6.77 2.44
CA TYR A 230 -1.82 -6.57 2.35
C TYR A 230 -2.42 -7.06 1.02
N GLY A 231 -1.67 -7.02 -0.08
CA GLY A 231 -2.12 -7.59 -1.35
C GLY A 231 -2.48 -9.07 -1.25
N THR A 232 -1.97 -9.81 -0.27
CA THR A 232 -2.34 -11.21 -0.02
C THR A 232 -3.70 -11.32 0.64
N GLU A 233 -4.06 -10.39 1.49
CA GLU A 233 -5.41 -10.28 2.07
C GLU A 233 -6.42 -9.92 0.99
N LEU A 234 -6.16 -8.87 0.21
CA LEU A 234 -6.99 -8.48 -0.94
C LEU A 234 -7.19 -9.64 -1.93
N GLY A 235 -6.11 -10.38 -2.23
CA GLY A 235 -6.17 -11.58 -3.07
C GLY A 235 -6.98 -12.71 -2.44
N GLY A 236 -6.89 -12.89 -1.13
CA GLY A 236 -7.68 -13.86 -0.36
C GLY A 236 -9.17 -13.54 -0.37
N VAL A 237 -9.52 -12.27 -0.12
CA VAL A 237 -10.91 -11.77 -0.22
C VAL A 237 -11.46 -11.91 -1.64
N TYR A 238 -10.65 -11.59 -2.66
CA TYR A 238 -11.05 -11.85 -4.05
C TYR A 238 -11.32 -13.32 -4.31
N ALA A 239 -10.45 -14.21 -3.84
CA ALA A 239 -10.60 -15.65 -4.02
C ALA A 239 -11.85 -16.21 -3.29
N HIS A 240 -12.19 -15.62 -2.14
CA HIS A 240 -13.44 -15.92 -1.42
C HIS A 240 -14.69 -15.51 -2.22
N LEU A 241 -14.72 -14.26 -2.69
CA LEU A 241 -15.86 -13.71 -3.42
C LEU A 241 -16.03 -14.35 -4.81
N PHE A 242 -14.93 -14.66 -5.49
CA PHE A 242 -14.92 -15.10 -6.88
C PHE A 242 -14.06 -16.36 -7.12
N PRO A 243 -14.26 -17.47 -6.37
CA PRO A 243 -13.36 -18.63 -6.43
C PRO A 243 -13.22 -19.24 -7.83
N LYS A 244 -14.30 -19.18 -8.64
CA LYS A 244 -14.31 -19.68 -10.02
C LYS A 244 -13.62 -18.72 -11.01
N LYS A 245 -13.27 -17.50 -10.59
CA LYS A 245 -12.59 -16.50 -11.43
C LYS A 245 -11.10 -16.40 -11.15
N VAL A 246 -10.61 -17.04 -10.11
CA VAL A 246 -9.18 -17.14 -9.84
C VAL A 246 -8.47 -17.89 -10.96
N GLY A 247 -7.37 -17.32 -11.44
CA GLY A 247 -6.40 -17.93 -12.35
C GLY A 247 -5.22 -18.52 -11.57
N ARG A 248 -4.00 -18.29 -12.04
CA ARG A 248 -2.78 -18.57 -11.28
C ARG A 248 -2.51 -17.40 -10.35
N ALA A 249 -2.42 -17.66 -9.05
CA ALA A 249 -2.23 -16.63 -8.04
C ALA A 249 -1.09 -16.98 -7.07
N VAL A 250 -0.31 -15.97 -6.73
CA VAL A 250 0.80 -16.04 -5.78
C VAL A 250 0.57 -15.00 -4.69
N PHE A 251 0.71 -15.41 -3.45
CA PHE A 251 0.68 -14.58 -2.26
C PHE A 251 2.06 -14.64 -1.60
N ASP A 252 2.75 -13.52 -1.53
CA ASP A 252 4.09 -13.38 -0.96
C ASP A 252 4.07 -12.40 0.22
N ALA A 253 4.87 -12.61 1.24
CA ALA A 253 4.84 -11.81 2.48
C ALA A 253 3.42 -11.76 3.09
N VAL A 254 2.94 -12.89 3.54
CA VAL A 254 1.50 -13.14 3.70
C VAL A 254 0.95 -12.69 5.04
N VAL A 255 -0.09 -11.85 5.00
CA VAL A 255 -0.88 -11.45 6.17
C VAL A 255 -1.63 -12.67 6.74
N ASP A 256 -1.69 -12.80 8.06
CA ASP A 256 -2.52 -13.80 8.73
C ASP A 256 -4.00 -13.36 8.74
N PRO A 257 -4.88 -13.98 7.95
CA PRO A 257 -6.28 -13.54 7.85
C PRO A 257 -7.13 -13.97 9.05
N THR A 258 -6.55 -14.63 10.04
CA THR A 258 -7.28 -15.16 11.21
C THR A 258 -7.02 -14.35 12.48
N GLN A 259 -6.14 -13.34 12.40
CA GLN A 259 -5.78 -12.49 13.52
C GLN A 259 -6.70 -11.27 13.59
N SER A 260 -7.01 -10.85 14.80
CA SER A 260 -7.53 -9.50 15.06
C SER A 260 -6.44 -8.45 14.85
N ALA A 261 -6.83 -7.16 14.72
CA ALA A 261 -5.86 -6.06 14.59
C ALA A 261 -4.85 -6.03 15.75
N GLU A 262 -5.26 -6.30 16.99
CA GLU A 262 -4.34 -6.42 18.15
C GLU A 262 -3.33 -7.56 17.96
N GLU A 263 -3.81 -8.75 17.58
CA GLU A 263 -2.92 -9.92 17.37
C GLU A 263 -1.96 -9.68 16.22
N GLY A 264 -2.40 -9.03 15.15
CA GLY A 264 -1.57 -8.61 14.01
C GLY A 264 -0.49 -7.63 14.45
N SER A 265 -0.84 -6.57 15.18
CA SER A 265 0.11 -5.59 15.70
C SER A 265 1.13 -6.22 16.67
N LEU A 266 0.68 -7.12 17.56
CA LEU A 266 1.58 -7.88 18.43
C LEU A 266 2.47 -8.85 17.63
N GLY A 267 1.97 -9.41 16.53
CA GLY A 267 2.73 -10.21 15.58
C GLY A 267 3.85 -9.40 14.93
N GLN A 268 3.55 -8.19 14.48
CA GLN A 268 4.53 -7.25 13.93
C GLN A 268 5.60 -6.88 14.97
N ALA A 269 5.23 -6.63 16.23
CA ALA A 269 6.20 -6.37 17.29
C ALA A 269 7.23 -7.50 17.42
N LYS A 270 6.79 -8.75 17.36
CA LYS A 270 7.69 -9.92 17.35
C LYS A 270 8.54 -10.01 16.09
N GLY A 271 7.95 -9.74 14.93
CA GLY A 271 8.63 -9.79 13.64
C GLY A 271 9.74 -8.75 13.53
N PHE A 272 9.45 -7.48 13.87
CA PHE A 272 10.45 -6.42 13.89
C PHE A 272 11.53 -6.64 14.94
N GLN A 273 11.19 -7.22 16.11
CA GLN A 273 12.21 -7.61 17.09
C GLN A 273 13.13 -8.69 16.53
N LEU A 274 12.60 -9.69 15.85
CA LEU A 274 13.41 -10.73 15.19
C LEU A 274 14.33 -10.12 14.11
N ALA A 275 13.83 -9.22 13.31
CA ALA A 275 14.63 -8.54 12.28
C ALA A 275 15.74 -7.68 12.90
N LEU A 276 15.46 -6.97 14.00
CA LEU A 276 16.47 -6.23 14.76
C LEU A 276 17.54 -7.17 15.36
N ASP A 277 17.14 -8.31 15.91
CA ASP A 277 18.08 -9.30 16.44
C ASP A 277 18.99 -9.85 15.32
N ASN A 278 18.42 -10.13 14.14
CA ASN A 278 19.16 -10.59 12.97
C ASN A 278 20.07 -9.49 12.39
N PHE A 279 19.63 -8.23 12.37
CA PHE A 279 20.44 -7.08 12.00
C PHE A 279 21.64 -6.91 12.95
N ALA A 280 21.43 -6.92 14.27
CA ALA A 280 22.49 -6.80 15.25
C ALA A 280 23.51 -7.94 15.12
N LYS A 281 23.05 -9.17 14.89
CA LYS A 281 23.90 -10.32 14.61
C LYS A 281 24.70 -10.17 13.31
N ASP A 282 24.06 -9.67 12.24
CA ASP A 282 24.73 -9.45 10.96
C ASP A 282 25.84 -8.41 11.11
N CYS A 283 25.59 -7.28 11.77
CA CYS A 283 26.58 -6.25 12.06
C CYS A 283 27.78 -6.82 12.84
N THR A 284 27.55 -7.49 13.96
CA THR A 284 28.62 -7.98 14.82
C THR A 284 29.38 -9.20 14.29
N SER A 285 28.82 -9.92 13.30
CA SER A 285 29.45 -11.14 12.75
C SER A 285 30.11 -10.95 11.39
N LYS A 286 29.72 -9.93 10.61
CA LYS A 286 30.19 -9.74 9.23
C LYS A 286 30.94 -8.45 8.99
N VAL A 287 30.69 -7.44 9.80
CA VAL A 287 31.42 -6.17 9.74
C VAL A 287 32.57 -6.26 10.72
N GLU A 288 33.81 -6.20 10.19
CA GLU A 288 35.00 -6.05 11.04
C GLU A 288 34.86 -4.72 11.78
N ASP A 289 34.78 -4.73 13.10
CA ASP A 289 34.50 -3.57 13.96
C ASP A 289 33.11 -2.93 13.65
N CYS A 290 32.01 -3.63 13.98
CA CYS A 290 30.65 -3.07 13.90
C CYS A 290 30.57 -1.73 14.66
N PRO A 291 30.28 -0.59 14.01
CA PRO A 291 30.35 0.73 14.64
C PRO A 291 29.26 0.93 15.71
N LEU A 292 28.30 0.04 15.76
CA LEU A 292 27.14 0.14 16.68
C LEU A 292 27.41 -0.57 18.02
N GLY A 293 28.39 -1.50 18.10
CA GLY A 293 28.73 -2.20 19.32
C GLY A 293 29.44 -3.53 19.08
N ASP A 294 30.10 -4.07 20.12
CA ASP A 294 30.90 -5.29 20.03
C ASP A 294 30.06 -6.58 20.07
N THR A 295 28.87 -6.52 20.64
CA THR A 295 27.95 -7.66 20.76
C THR A 295 26.53 -7.28 20.30
N GLU A 296 25.73 -8.27 19.92
CA GLU A 296 24.31 -8.09 19.59
C GLU A 296 23.55 -7.34 20.71
N LYS A 297 23.92 -7.57 21.95
CA LYS A 297 23.33 -6.89 23.10
C LYS A 297 23.71 -5.40 23.12
N ASP A 298 25.00 -5.09 22.92
CA ASP A 298 25.47 -3.70 22.92
C ASP A 298 24.82 -2.89 21.80
N VAL A 299 24.69 -3.46 20.60
CA VAL A 299 23.99 -2.83 19.47
C VAL A 299 22.56 -2.47 19.86
N LYS A 300 21.80 -3.41 20.40
CA LYS A 300 20.39 -3.18 20.77
C LYS A 300 20.24 -2.20 21.93
N GLU A 301 21.08 -2.28 22.96
CA GLU A 301 21.06 -1.36 24.11
C GLU A 301 21.43 0.06 23.67
N ARG A 302 22.38 0.20 22.75
CA ARG A 302 22.76 1.52 22.22
C ARG A 302 21.64 2.16 21.40
N ILE A 303 20.95 1.37 20.56
CA ILE A 303 19.78 1.86 19.80
C ILE A 303 18.66 2.27 20.78
N ALA A 304 18.38 1.47 21.80
CA ALA A 304 17.36 1.79 22.80
C ALA A 304 17.68 3.10 23.51
N THR A 305 18.90 3.24 24.04
CA THR A 305 19.35 4.47 24.71
C THR A 305 19.28 5.68 23.78
N PHE A 306 19.63 5.52 22.52
CA PHE A 306 19.56 6.61 21.53
C PHE A 306 18.10 7.05 21.28
N LEU A 307 17.16 6.11 21.16
CA LEU A 307 15.75 6.44 21.01
C LEU A 307 15.19 7.12 22.27
N ASP A 308 15.57 6.66 23.46
CA ASP A 308 15.19 7.29 24.73
C ASP A 308 15.74 8.73 24.83
N ASP A 309 16.99 8.96 24.39
CA ASP A 309 17.60 10.31 24.37
C ASP A 309 16.86 11.24 23.39
N LEU A 310 16.44 10.74 22.21
CA LEU A 310 15.71 11.52 21.21
C LEU A 310 14.32 11.94 21.66
N ASP A 311 13.69 11.24 22.58
CA ASP A 311 12.40 11.58 23.13
C ASP A 311 12.42 12.98 23.74
N SER A 312 13.42 13.24 24.59
CA SER A 312 13.57 14.54 25.23
C SER A 312 14.42 15.54 24.44
N LYS A 313 15.27 15.07 23.51
CA LYS A 313 16.25 15.89 22.79
C LYS A 313 16.43 15.44 21.35
N PRO A 314 15.54 15.83 20.45
CA PRO A 314 15.71 15.62 19.01
C PRO A 314 17.06 16.19 18.49
N ILE A 315 17.60 15.60 17.44
CA ILE A 315 18.83 16.05 16.77
C ILE A 315 18.51 16.57 15.36
N PRO A 316 19.40 17.38 14.73
CA PRO A 316 19.18 17.81 13.35
C PRO A 316 18.93 16.64 12.39
N GLY A 317 17.83 16.74 11.62
CA GLY A 317 17.45 15.82 10.56
C GLY A 317 17.55 16.48 9.18
N LEU A 318 16.50 16.39 8.37
CA LEU A 318 16.38 17.09 7.09
C LEU A 318 15.68 18.44 7.30
N PRO A 319 16.39 19.58 7.22
CA PRO A 319 15.83 20.88 7.53
C PRO A 319 14.54 21.19 6.76
N PRO A 320 13.50 21.81 7.38
CA PRO A 320 13.53 22.35 8.75
C PRO A 320 13.24 21.34 9.88
N ARG A 321 13.12 20.04 9.59
CA ARG A 321 12.70 19.01 10.54
C ARG A 321 13.88 18.41 11.31
N ASP A 322 13.66 18.15 12.59
CA ASP A 322 14.59 17.43 13.46
C ASP A 322 14.26 15.93 13.45
N LEU A 323 15.26 15.08 13.69
CA LEU A 323 15.05 13.65 13.91
C LEU A 323 14.54 13.46 15.35
N THR A 324 13.23 13.22 15.47
CA THR A 324 12.57 12.87 16.73
C THR A 324 12.69 11.37 17.01
N GLN A 325 12.30 10.91 18.21
CA GLN A 325 12.21 9.49 18.53
C GLN A 325 11.29 8.74 17.55
N THR A 326 10.12 9.30 17.25
CA THR A 326 9.17 8.72 16.29
C THR A 326 9.77 8.61 14.90
N ALA A 327 10.41 9.67 14.37
CA ALA A 327 11.04 9.64 13.06
C ALA A 327 12.20 8.63 13.00
N ALA A 328 13.03 8.55 14.06
CA ALA A 328 14.10 7.57 14.15
C ALA A 328 13.55 6.13 14.19
N THR A 329 12.47 5.90 14.95
CA THR A 329 11.80 4.60 15.01
C THR A 329 11.27 4.19 13.63
N ASN A 330 10.59 5.09 12.91
CA ASN A 330 10.12 4.86 11.56
C ASN A 330 11.26 4.54 10.58
N GLY A 331 12.37 5.29 10.66
CA GLY A 331 13.54 5.03 9.83
C GLY A 331 14.18 3.66 10.09
N ILE A 332 14.26 3.25 11.35
CA ILE A 332 14.75 1.91 11.73
C ILE A 332 13.80 0.84 11.21
N LEU A 333 12.48 0.98 11.44
CA LEU A 333 11.48 0.04 10.96
C LEU A 333 11.54 -0.10 9.43
N GLN A 334 11.63 1.02 8.70
CA GLN A 334 11.75 1.03 7.24
C GLN A 334 12.98 0.23 6.76
N ALA A 335 14.13 0.43 7.39
CA ALA A 335 15.33 -0.31 7.02
C ALA A 335 15.26 -1.80 7.33
N LEU A 336 14.50 -2.20 8.36
CA LEU A 336 14.32 -3.60 8.72
C LEU A 336 13.43 -4.39 7.75
N TYR A 337 12.65 -3.73 6.89
CA TYR A 337 11.88 -4.39 5.83
C TYR A 337 12.75 -5.14 4.82
N SER A 338 13.98 -4.69 4.58
CA SER A 338 14.86 -5.35 3.63
C SER A 338 16.29 -5.40 4.12
N LYS A 339 16.91 -6.57 3.99
CA LYS A 339 18.33 -6.76 4.30
C LYS A 339 19.24 -5.84 3.47
N ASP A 340 18.83 -5.45 2.29
CA ASP A 340 19.59 -4.56 1.43
C ASP A 340 19.70 -3.14 2.00
N PHE A 341 18.82 -2.75 2.94
CA PHE A 341 18.88 -1.50 3.68
C PHE A 341 19.72 -1.56 4.97
N TRP A 342 20.15 -2.73 5.44
CA TRP A 342 20.92 -2.85 6.66
C TRP A 342 22.25 -2.06 6.65
N PRO A 343 23.01 -1.97 5.54
CA PRO A 343 24.17 -1.08 5.48
C PRO A 343 23.82 0.40 5.68
N TYR A 344 22.70 0.86 5.13
CA TYR A 344 22.20 2.23 5.33
C TYR A 344 21.74 2.46 6.76
N LEU A 345 21.11 1.47 7.39
CA LEU A 345 20.75 1.54 8.80
C LEU A 345 21.98 1.65 9.69
N THR A 346 23.02 0.87 9.41
CA THR A 346 24.28 0.93 10.15
C THR A 346 24.90 2.31 10.05
N GLN A 347 25.04 2.85 8.84
CA GLN A 347 25.58 4.19 8.61
C GLN A 347 24.69 5.27 9.24
N GLY A 348 23.37 5.18 9.06
CA GLY A 348 22.43 6.16 9.61
C GLY A 348 22.45 6.23 11.13
N LEU A 349 22.59 5.09 11.81
CA LEU A 349 22.75 5.04 13.27
C LEU A 349 24.11 5.60 13.70
N GLU A 350 25.20 5.26 13.01
CA GLU A 350 26.52 5.78 13.30
C GLU A 350 26.57 7.31 13.21
N GLU A 351 26.06 7.89 12.10
CA GLU A 351 25.98 9.34 11.90
C GLU A 351 25.05 10.02 12.91
N ALA A 352 23.92 9.39 13.23
CA ALA A 352 22.96 9.92 14.20
C ALA A 352 23.55 9.97 15.63
N TYR A 353 24.39 9.01 16.01
CA TYR A 353 25.11 9.07 17.29
C TYR A 353 26.12 10.22 17.37
N GLU A 354 26.56 10.73 16.22
CA GLU A 354 27.39 11.91 16.11
C GLU A 354 26.60 13.23 15.98
N GLY A 355 25.27 13.14 15.93
CA GLY A 355 24.34 14.27 15.87
C GLY A 355 23.85 14.62 14.46
N ASP A 356 24.00 13.73 13.48
CA ASP A 356 23.49 13.88 12.11
C ASP A 356 22.39 12.84 11.81
N GLY A 357 21.13 13.26 11.89
CA GLY A 357 19.96 12.40 11.72
C GLY A 357 19.45 12.23 10.29
N ARG A 358 20.14 12.77 9.27
CA ARG A 358 19.60 12.87 7.89
C ARG A 358 19.26 11.53 7.26
N ILE A 359 20.10 10.50 7.42
CA ILE A 359 19.82 9.17 6.82
C ILE A 359 18.59 8.52 7.47
N LEU A 360 18.49 8.53 8.79
CA LEU A 360 17.32 7.99 9.48
C LEU A 360 16.05 8.78 9.14
N MET A 361 16.14 10.12 8.99
CA MET A 361 15.02 10.94 8.55
C MET A 361 14.60 10.59 7.13
N SER A 362 15.52 10.39 6.19
CA SER A 362 15.21 9.97 4.83
C SER A 362 14.53 8.60 4.76
N LEU A 363 14.96 7.66 5.62
CA LEU A 363 14.28 6.37 5.77
C LEU A 363 12.85 6.53 6.35
N SER A 364 12.68 7.44 7.33
CA SER A 364 11.37 7.79 7.86
C SER A 364 10.45 8.41 6.81
N ASP A 365 10.98 9.32 5.99
CA ASP A 365 10.27 9.92 4.86
C ASP A 365 9.78 8.85 3.87
N SER A 366 10.64 7.90 3.53
CA SER A 366 10.26 6.76 2.69
C SER A 366 9.14 5.91 3.30
N MET A 367 9.14 5.70 4.62
CA MET A 367 8.08 4.98 5.35
C MET A 367 6.75 5.72 5.28
N ASN A 368 6.78 7.05 5.36
CA ASN A 368 5.61 7.91 5.39
C ASN A 368 5.14 8.35 4.00
N GLY A 369 5.91 8.06 2.94
CA GLY A 369 5.57 8.42 1.58
C GLY A 369 5.88 9.88 1.24
N ARG A 370 6.84 10.51 1.95
CA ARG A 370 7.30 11.88 1.69
C ARG A 370 8.48 11.86 0.72
N ASP A 371 8.40 12.68 -0.31
CA ASP A 371 9.47 12.82 -1.30
C ASP A 371 10.52 13.89 -0.95
N GLU A 372 11.49 14.10 -1.86
CA GLU A 372 12.59 15.07 -1.68
C GLU A 372 12.11 16.53 -1.77
N ASP A 373 10.98 16.80 -2.45
CA ASP A 373 10.37 18.12 -2.59
C ASP A 373 9.48 18.48 -1.40
N GLY A 374 9.17 17.50 -0.54
CA GLY A 374 8.40 17.67 0.68
C GLY A 374 6.93 17.33 0.53
N GLU A 375 6.56 16.69 -0.57
CA GLU A 375 5.20 16.29 -0.88
C GLU A 375 4.92 14.88 -0.37
N TYR A 376 3.74 14.65 0.16
CA TYR A 376 3.33 13.35 0.67
C TYR A 376 2.42 12.62 -0.29
N SER A 377 2.75 11.36 -0.59
CA SER A 377 1.74 10.45 -1.12
C SER A 377 0.67 10.17 -0.07
N ASN A 378 -0.52 9.77 -0.50
CA ASN A 378 -1.58 9.48 0.44
C ASN A 378 -1.50 8.09 1.10
N ILE A 379 -0.34 7.44 1.08
CA ILE A 379 -0.18 6.05 1.56
C ILE A 379 -0.66 5.87 3.00
N GLN A 380 -0.31 6.79 3.91
CA GLN A 380 -0.69 6.68 5.33
C GLN A 380 -2.17 6.98 5.54
N ALA A 381 -2.71 7.99 4.86
CA ALA A 381 -4.14 8.32 4.92
C ALA A 381 -5.00 7.14 4.39
N ALA A 382 -4.62 6.57 3.27
CA ALA A 382 -5.28 5.40 2.69
C ALA A 382 -5.13 4.15 3.57
N ASN A 383 -3.95 3.95 4.19
CA ASN A 383 -3.70 2.86 5.13
C ASN A 383 -4.68 2.89 6.30
N ILE A 384 -4.77 4.02 6.98
CA ILE A 384 -5.69 4.20 8.10
C ILE A 384 -7.14 4.03 7.63
N ALA A 385 -7.53 4.65 6.51
CA ALA A 385 -8.89 4.61 6.01
C ALA A 385 -9.35 3.18 5.68
N ILE A 386 -8.51 2.40 4.99
CA ILE A 386 -8.84 1.02 4.59
C ILE A 386 -8.91 0.13 5.83
N ASN A 387 -7.89 0.16 6.69
CA ASN A 387 -7.88 -0.64 7.92
C ASN A 387 -9.09 -0.32 8.81
N CYS A 388 -9.43 0.97 9.00
CA CYS A 388 -10.56 1.36 9.83
C CYS A 388 -11.93 1.07 9.19
N ALA A 389 -12.02 0.96 7.86
CA ALA A 389 -13.23 0.54 7.17
C ALA A 389 -13.41 -0.99 7.18
N ASP A 390 -12.33 -1.75 7.23
CA ASP A 390 -12.37 -3.21 7.27
C ASP A 390 -12.52 -3.74 8.70
N ASP A 391 -11.75 -3.23 9.67
CA ASP A 391 -11.76 -3.71 11.07
C ASP A 391 -12.77 -2.95 11.95
N LYS A 392 -13.56 -3.71 12.71
CA LYS A 392 -14.51 -3.16 13.69
C LYS A 392 -13.85 -2.68 14.98
N ALA A 393 -12.65 -3.14 15.30
CA ALA A 393 -12.01 -2.84 16.56
C ALA A 393 -11.74 -1.33 16.70
N ARG A 394 -12.03 -0.82 17.89
CA ARG A 394 -11.75 0.56 18.31
C ARG A 394 -11.19 0.48 19.72
N TYR A 395 -9.91 0.74 19.87
CA TYR A 395 -9.20 0.54 21.12
C TYR A 395 -9.16 1.82 21.94
N SER A 396 -9.63 1.77 23.21
CA SER A 396 -9.48 2.88 24.13
C SER A 396 -8.05 2.97 24.66
N THR A 397 -7.62 4.14 25.08
CA THR A 397 -6.34 4.39 25.76
C THR A 397 -6.09 3.39 26.89
N ARG A 398 -7.08 3.19 27.76
CA ARG A 398 -6.99 2.22 28.85
C ARG A 398 -6.74 0.80 28.36
N TYR A 399 -7.41 0.39 27.28
CA TYR A 399 -7.19 -0.94 26.70
C TYR A 399 -5.76 -1.11 26.19
N ILE A 400 -5.24 -0.09 25.50
CA ILE A 400 -3.86 -0.07 25.00
C ILE A 400 -2.87 -0.19 26.16
N GLU A 401 -3.06 0.61 27.23
CA GLU A 401 -2.23 0.55 28.44
C GLU A 401 -2.22 -0.85 29.09
N GLU A 402 -3.37 -1.53 29.15
CA GLU A 402 -3.48 -2.90 29.67
C GLU A 402 -2.68 -3.91 28.83
N LYS A 403 -2.42 -3.59 27.53
CA LYS A 403 -1.66 -4.45 26.60
C LYS A 403 -0.17 -4.14 26.52
N LEU A 404 0.29 -2.94 26.91
CA LEU A 404 1.70 -2.56 26.88
C LEU A 404 2.66 -3.62 27.45
N PRO A 405 2.40 -4.29 28.59
CA PRO A 405 3.32 -5.31 29.10
C PRO A 405 3.54 -6.49 28.13
N ALA A 406 2.52 -6.86 27.34
CA ALA A 406 2.64 -7.92 26.33
C ALA A 406 3.46 -7.48 25.12
N PHE A 407 3.24 -6.24 24.67
CA PHE A 407 3.98 -5.65 23.57
C PHE A 407 5.46 -5.41 23.92
N ARG A 408 5.75 -4.83 25.08
CA ARG A 408 7.12 -4.66 25.60
C ARG A 408 7.86 -5.97 25.77
N LYS A 409 7.14 -7.04 26.13
CA LYS A 409 7.74 -8.39 26.17
C LYS A 409 8.03 -8.93 24.78
N ALA A 410 7.18 -8.63 23.80
CA ALA A 410 7.34 -9.07 22.41
C ALA A 410 8.49 -8.32 21.72
N SER A 411 8.56 -7.02 21.92
CA SER A 411 9.63 -6.15 21.47
C SER A 411 9.90 -5.06 22.50
N PRO A 412 11.03 -5.13 23.21
CA PRO A 412 11.43 -4.05 24.12
C PRO A 412 11.62 -2.69 23.42
N LEU A 413 11.96 -2.69 22.11
CA LEU A 413 12.25 -1.47 21.37
C LEU A 413 11.01 -0.91 20.65
N PHE A 414 10.20 -1.76 20.02
CA PHE A 414 9.09 -1.32 19.16
C PHE A 414 7.71 -1.58 19.78
N GLY A 415 7.67 -2.18 20.97
CA GLY A 415 6.42 -2.63 21.58
C GLY A 415 5.46 -1.48 21.85
N ASP A 416 5.93 -0.40 22.45
CA ASP A 416 5.10 0.75 22.79
C ASP A 416 4.58 1.44 21.52
N TYR A 417 5.45 1.69 20.55
CA TYR A 417 5.09 2.27 19.25
C TYR A 417 3.95 1.48 18.57
N LEU A 418 4.10 0.16 18.46
CA LEU A 418 3.09 -0.69 17.80
C LEU A 418 1.81 -0.84 18.63
N ALA A 419 1.90 -0.81 19.97
CA ALA A 419 0.72 -0.82 20.82
C ALA A 419 -0.08 0.47 20.68
N TRP A 420 0.57 1.64 20.73
CA TRP A 420 -0.09 2.94 20.59
C TRP A 420 -0.61 3.16 19.17
N GLY A 421 -0.01 2.54 18.14
CA GLY A 421 -0.54 2.51 16.77
C GLY A 421 -1.97 1.96 16.68
N MET A 422 -2.41 1.11 17.61
CA MET A 422 -3.80 0.64 17.68
C MET A 422 -4.82 1.76 17.93
N ALA A 423 -4.40 2.95 18.36
CA ALA A 423 -5.27 4.10 18.51
C ALA A 423 -5.73 4.71 17.18
N GLY A 424 -5.12 4.33 16.05
CA GLY A 424 -5.33 4.95 14.74
C GLY A 424 -6.79 5.07 14.27
N CYS A 425 -7.66 4.13 14.65
CA CYS A 425 -9.09 4.19 14.32
C CYS A 425 -9.96 4.88 15.39
N THR A 426 -9.38 5.63 16.34
CA THR A 426 -10.13 6.33 17.38
C THR A 426 -11.03 7.41 16.76
N ASP A 427 -12.32 7.38 17.08
CA ASP A 427 -13.35 8.29 16.55
C ASP A 427 -13.43 8.32 15.00
N TRP A 428 -13.02 7.24 14.33
CA TRP A 428 -13.18 7.12 12.88
C TRP A 428 -14.65 7.18 12.46
N ALA A 429 -14.97 7.95 11.43
CA ALA A 429 -16.35 8.27 11.03
C ALA A 429 -17.13 7.07 10.44
N VAL A 430 -16.41 6.06 9.93
CA VAL A 430 -17.00 4.89 9.26
C VAL A 430 -16.94 3.67 10.18
N GLU A 431 -18.02 2.92 10.25
CA GLU A 431 -18.04 1.64 10.99
C GLU A 431 -17.27 0.57 10.22
N GLY A 432 -16.40 -0.16 10.92
CA GLY A 432 -15.64 -1.27 10.34
C GLY A 432 -16.53 -2.46 9.98
N GLN A 433 -16.11 -3.24 8.99
CA GLN A 433 -16.94 -4.30 8.39
C GLN A 433 -16.93 -5.58 9.23
N ALA A 434 -15.79 -6.06 9.69
CA ALA A 434 -15.60 -7.36 10.32
C ALA A 434 -14.49 -7.36 11.38
N ASP A 435 -14.34 -8.44 12.12
CA ASP A 435 -13.22 -8.62 13.06
C ASP A 435 -11.98 -9.22 12.35
N HIS A 436 -12.18 -9.85 11.21
CA HIS A 436 -11.15 -10.37 10.31
C HIS A 436 -11.76 -10.64 8.92
N PRO A 437 -10.96 -10.71 7.84
CA PRO A 437 -11.45 -10.95 6.49
C PRO A 437 -11.84 -12.42 6.25
N ASP A 438 -12.84 -12.63 5.40
CA ASP A 438 -13.18 -13.95 4.86
C ASP A 438 -12.32 -14.26 3.63
N VAL A 439 -11.48 -15.29 3.72
CA VAL A 439 -10.59 -15.72 2.63
C VAL A 439 -10.83 -17.16 2.16
N GLY A 440 -11.79 -17.87 2.74
CA GLY A 440 -12.12 -19.26 2.35
C GLY A 440 -12.51 -19.38 0.88
N ALA A 441 -11.70 -20.06 0.06
CA ALA A 441 -11.81 -20.08 -1.40
C ALA A 441 -12.13 -21.47 -1.97
N ALA A 442 -13.10 -22.16 -1.39
CA ALA A 442 -13.49 -23.50 -1.84
C ALA A 442 -13.86 -23.53 -3.33
N GLY A 443 -13.19 -24.37 -4.11
CA GLY A 443 -13.37 -24.50 -5.56
C GLY A 443 -12.51 -23.58 -6.42
N ALA A 444 -11.66 -22.75 -5.81
CA ALA A 444 -10.59 -22.06 -6.51
C ALA A 444 -9.46 -23.03 -6.92
N PRO A 445 -8.67 -22.73 -7.96
CA PRO A 445 -7.44 -23.45 -8.27
C PRO A 445 -6.40 -23.28 -7.16
N PRO A 446 -5.30 -24.04 -7.18
CA PRO A 446 -4.19 -23.83 -6.24
C PRO A 446 -3.70 -22.38 -6.26
N ILE A 447 -3.42 -21.83 -5.08
CA ILE A 447 -2.81 -20.51 -4.84
C ILE A 447 -1.49 -20.75 -4.11
N VAL A 448 -0.37 -20.30 -4.67
CA VAL A 448 0.94 -20.42 -4.03
C VAL A 448 1.05 -19.37 -2.93
N VAL A 449 1.37 -19.81 -1.72
CA VAL A 449 1.43 -18.97 -0.50
C VAL A 449 2.84 -19.08 0.05
N ILE A 450 3.60 -17.97 0.01
CA ILE A 450 5.03 -17.95 0.34
C ILE A 450 5.22 -17.24 1.68
N GLY A 451 5.79 -17.96 2.65
CA GLY A 451 6.18 -17.40 3.94
C GLY A 451 7.68 -17.27 4.06
N ASN A 452 8.15 -16.11 4.49
CA ASN A 452 9.55 -15.85 4.79
C ASN A 452 9.81 -15.95 6.30
N THR A 453 10.83 -16.69 6.72
CA THR A 453 11.09 -16.94 8.14
C THR A 453 11.64 -15.74 8.90
N GLY A 454 12.20 -14.76 8.21
CA GLY A 454 12.72 -13.50 8.75
C GLY A 454 11.90 -12.28 8.34
N ASP A 455 10.62 -12.45 8.03
CA ASP A 455 9.74 -11.34 7.66
C ASP A 455 9.35 -10.51 8.91
N PRO A 456 9.67 -9.20 8.94
CA PRO A 456 9.36 -8.35 10.08
C PRO A 456 7.89 -7.94 10.16
N ALA A 457 7.24 -7.72 9.02
CA ALA A 457 5.90 -7.11 8.95
C ALA A 457 4.78 -8.15 8.88
N THR A 458 5.02 -9.24 8.15
CA THR A 458 4.09 -10.37 8.02
C THR A 458 4.78 -11.67 8.47
N PRO A 459 4.81 -11.93 9.78
CA PRO A 459 5.52 -13.08 10.33
C PRO A 459 5.14 -14.41 9.67
N TYR A 460 6.11 -15.28 9.48
CA TYR A 460 6.00 -16.55 8.74
C TYR A 460 4.73 -17.38 9.04
N GLU A 461 4.23 -17.35 10.27
CA GLU A 461 3.03 -18.10 10.66
C GLU A 461 1.77 -17.64 9.90
N GLY A 462 1.75 -16.39 9.42
CA GLY A 462 0.67 -15.84 8.58
C GLY A 462 0.49 -16.62 7.28
N ALA A 463 1.58 -16.97 6.60
CA ALA A 463 1.52 -17.75 5.37
C ALA A 463 0.89 -19.14 5.61
N ARG A 464 1.21 -19.75 6.73
CA ARG A 464 0.62 -21.03 7.13
C ARG A 464 -0.86 -20.92 7.48
N ALA A 465 -1.24 -19.83 8.13
CA ALA A 465 -2.63 -19.55 8.47
C ALA A 465 -3.46 -19.28 7.20
N MET A 466 -2.97 -18.45 6.29
CA MET A 466 -3.59 -18.18 4.99
C MET A 466 -3.76 -19.45 4.16
N ALA A 467 -2.72 -20.26 4.03
CA ALA A 467 -2.79 -21.52 3.27
C ALA A 467 -3.88 -22.48 3.81
N ARG A 468 -4.05 -22.53 5.14
CA ARG A 468 -5.13 -23.30 5.77
C ARG A 468 -6.50 -22.66 5.57
N ALA A 469 -6.61 -21.34 5.72
CA ALA A 469 -7.86 -20.59 5.60
C ALA A 469 -8.44 -20.62 4.18
N LEU A 470 -7.60 -20.56 3.15
CA LEU A 470 -8.00 -20.73 1.75
C LEU A 470 -8.69 -22.08 1.49
N GLY A 471 -8.35 -23.11 2.26
CA GLY A 471 -8.99 -24.40 2.22
C GLY A 471 -8.16 -25.50 1.56
N LYS A 472 -8.62 -26.75 1.80
CA LYS A 472 -7.90 -27.95 1.35
C LYS A 472 -7.76 -27.99 -0.19
N GLY A 473 -6.51 -28.07 -0.65
CA GLY A 473 -6.16 -28.17 -2.08
C GLY A 473 -6.11 -26.80 -2.78
N VAL A 474 -6.38 -25.70 -2.07
CA VAL A 474 -6.26 -24.34 -2.58
C VAL A 474 -4.95 -23.71 -2.13
N GLY A 475 -4.71 -23.52 -0.85
CA GLY A 475 -3.45 -22.98 -0.35
C GLY A 475 -2.28 -23.97 -0.52
N VAL A 476 -1.24 -23.57 -1.22
CA VAL A 476 0.00 -24.34 -1.45
C VAL A 476 1.16 -23.61 -0.81
N GLU A 477 1.59 -24.08 0.36
CA GLU A 477 2.63 -23.43 1.16
C GLU A 477 4.02 -23.67 0.57
N VAL A 478 4.79 -22.57 0.44
CA VAL A 478 6.22 -22.55 0.13
C VAL A 478 6.92 -21.75 1.23
N THR A 479 7.99 -22.28 1.81
CA THR A 479 8.77 -21.61 2.84
C THR A 479 10.05 -21.05 2.23
N TYR A 480 10.34 -19.79 2.48
CA TYR A 480 11.65 -19.20 2.26
C TYR A 480 12.36 -19.00 3.60
N LYS A 481 13.58 -19.54 3.73
CA LYS A 481 14.45 -19.31 4.89
C LYS A 481 15.37 -18.13 4.60
N GLY A 482 14.87 -16.93 4.80
CA GLY A 482 15.59 -15.69 4.52
C GLY A 482 15.11 -14.54 5.37
N GLU A 483 15.70 -13.37 5.14
CA GLU A 483 15.42 -12.12 5.83
C GLU A 483 14.64 -11.17 4.92
N GLY A 484 13.87 -10.26 5.53
CA GLY A 484 13.17 -9.18 4.86
C GLY A 484 11.73 -9.51 4.48
N HIS A 485 11.01 -8.50 4.01
CA HIS A 485 9.59 -8.56 3.65
C HIS A 485 9.43 -8.92 2.17
N GLY A 486 9.00 -10.12 1.88
CA GLY A 486 8.91 -10.68 0.54
C GLY A 486 10.03 -11.68 0.21
N ALA A 487 9.68 -12.72 -0.52
CA ALA A 487 10.59 -13.80 -0.88
C ALA A 487 11.00 -13.76 -2.36
N TYR A 488 10.10 -13.36 -3.27
CA TYR A 488 10.40 -13.32 -4.70
C TYR A 488 11.49 -12.29 -5.04
N ASP A 489 11.43 -11.13 -4.42
CA ASP A 489 12.37 -10.02 -4.64
C ASP A 489 13.74 -10.28 -3.99
N SER A 490 13.84 -11.27 -3.08
CA SER A 490 15.13 -11.75 -2.56
C SER A 490 16.05 -12.33 -3.63
N LYS A 491 15.52 -12.57 -4.84
CA LYS A 491 16.23 -13.19 -5.98
C LYS A 491 16.71 -14.62 -5.70
N ASN A 492 16.16 -15.28 -4.67
CA ASN A 492 16.44 -16.67 -4.39
C ASN A 492 15.96 -17.57 -5.56
N ALA A 493 16.88 -18.34 -6.14
CA ALA A 493 16.59 -19.15 -7.32
C ALA A 493 15.46 -20.17 -7.09
N CYS A 494 15.43 -20.83 -5.91
CA CYS A 494 14.41 -21.82 -5.58
C CYS A 494 13.01 -21.17 -5.49
N VAL A 495 12.89 -19.97 -4.88
CA VAL A 495 11.63 -19.22 -4.82
C VAL A 495 11.19 -18.81 -6.21
N ARG A 496 12.10 -18.22 -7.01
CA ARG A 496 11.80 -17.80 -8.37
C ARG A 496 11.41 -18.97 -9.26
N ASP A 497 12.10 -20.11 -9.19
CA ASP A 497 11.75 -21.30 -9.98
C ASP A 497 10.36 -21.84 -9.60
N ALA A 498 10.01 -21.84 -8.32
CA ALA A 498 8.67 -22.26 -7.85
C ALA A 498 7.56 -21.32 -8.34
N VAL A 499 7.77 -20.01 -8.26
CA VAL A 499 6.80 -18.99 -8.69
C VAL A 499 6.68 -18.93 -10.20
N ASP A 500 7.80 -18.85 -10.91
CA ASP A 500 7.84 -18.76 -12.37
C ASP A 500 7.28 -20.02 -13.03
N GLY A 501 7.68 -21.21 -12.56
CA GLY A 501 7.13 -22.49 -13.04
C GLY A 501 5.62 -22.57 -12.86
N TYR A 502 5.11 -22.09 -11.72
CA TYR A 502 3.69 -22.03 -11.50
C TYR A 502 3.00 -20.99 -12.39
N LEU A 503 3.46 -19.74 -12.40
CA LEU A 503 2.81 -18.68 -13.18
C LEU A 503 2.93 -18.90 -14.69
N LEU A 504 4.07 -19.35 -15.21
CA LEU A 504 4.29 -19.49 -16.64
C LEU A 504 3.78 -20.83 -17.19
N ASP A 505 4.00 -21.93 -16.47
CA ASP A 505 3.78 -23.28 -16.98
C ASP A 505 2.64 -24.02 -16.26
N GLY A 506 2.16 -23.48 -15.11
CA GLY A 506 1.11 -24.09 -14.30
C GLY A 506 1.62 -25.24 -13.43
N GLU A 507 2.94 -25.32 -13.22
CA GLU A 507 3.57 -26.34 -12.37
C GLU A 507 3.39 -25.97 -10.89
N VAL A 508 2.39 -26.60 -10.26
CA VAL A 508 2.09 -26.34 -8.84
C VAL A 508 3.22 -26.90 -7.97
N PRO A 509 3.88 -26.05 -7.14
CA PRO A 509 4.92 -26.52 -6.22
C PRO A 509 4.37 -27.57 -5.27
N LYS A 510 5.24 -28.43 -4.75
CA LYS A 510 4.83 -29.35 -3.68
C LYS A 510 4.57 -28.55 -2.41
N THR A 511 3.44 -28.80 -1.76
CA THR A 511 3.16 -28.22 -0.44
C THR A 511 4.29 -28.55 0.54
N GLY A 512 4.77 -27.52 1.25
CA GLY A 512 5.90 -27.67 2.17
C GLY A 512 7.27 -27.64 1.49
N THR A 513 7.37 -27.16 0.22
CA THR A 513 8.66 -26.84 -0.40
C THR A 513 9.40 -25.82 0.48
N VAL A 514 10.68 -26.06 0.74
CA VAL A 514 11.55 -25.18 1.53
C VAL A 514 12.69 -24.71 0.65
N CYS A 515 12.80 -23.38 0.50
CA CYS A 515 13.88 -22.68 -0.17
C CYS A 515 14.80 -22.02 0.86
N SER A 516 16.13 -22.04 0.62
CA SER A 516 17.13 -21.46 1.53
C SER A 516 18.32 -20.87 0.77
#